data_9e6c830697b963021589f93ea7aa1c84
#
_entry.id   9e6c830697b963021589f93ea7aa1c84
#
_cell.length_a   1.000
_cell.length_b   1.000
_cell.length_c   1.000
_cell.angle_alpha   90.00
_cell.angle_beta   90.00
_cell.angle_gamma   90.00
#
_symmetry.space_group_name_H-M   'P 1'
#
loop_
_entity.id
_entity.type
_entity.pdbx_description
1 polymer ?
#
loop_
_entity_poly.entity_id
_entity_poly.type
_entity_poly.pdbx_seq_one_letter_code
_entity_poly.pdbx_strand_id
1 'polypeptide(L)'
;MKQDTTIITSDFLKKYKNKQPKWGFNGLGYIVYKRTYSRVKEDGTLEEWYETVARCINGAQKIGAGYTRKEAEKLFDLVFNLKCNFAGRGLWQLGTSTVDRFGGNSLLNCWFTAIKKPDDFCFIFENLMLGGGVGYSIRREDIHELPRIKKNVDITVKDTNDADFIVSDSREGWVRLLSKVLESYFVSGESFSYSTVLIRSAGKPIQGFGGTASGPEILIEGINKIGGVIKEREGKKLRSLDVLDIANIIGSVVVAGNVRRS
;
A
#
# COMPACT_ATOMS: atom_id res chain seq x y z
N MET A 1 17.69 -7.19 21.29
CA MET A 1 17.19 -8.57 21.09
C MET A 1 15.69 -8.48 20.80
N LYS A 2 15.22 -8.91 19.60
CA LYS A 2 13.78 -9.01 19.33
C LYS A 2 13.26 -10.16 20.23
N GLN A 3 12.37 -9.85 21.16
CA GLN A 3 11.67 -10.88 21.93
C GLN A 3 10.96 -11.84 20.94
N ASP A 4 11.18 -13.15 21.11
CA ASP A 4 10.40 -14.14 20.39
C ASP A 4 8.95 -14.07 20.87
N THR A 5 8.09 -13.52 20.03
CA THR A 5 6.66 -13.35 20.30
C THR A 5 5.83 -14.51 19.80
N THR A 6 6.47 -15.62 19.39
CA THR A 6 5.78 -16.81 18.86
C THR A 6 4.96 -17.49 19.95
N ILE A 7 3.65 -17.34 19.92
CA ILE A 7 2.72 -17.90 20.90
C ILE A 7 2.11 -19.23 20.41
N ILE A 8 1.90 -19.39 19.09
CA ILE A 8 1.53 -20.65 18.45
C ILE A 8 2.80 -21.33 17.98
N THR A 9 3.19 -22.41 18.68
CA THR A 9 4.45 -23.12 18.47
C THR A 9 4.35 -24.22 17.42
N SER A 10 5.49 -24.63 16.87
CA SER A 10 5.59 -25.75 15.94
C SER A 10 5.05 -27.07 16.52
N ASP A 11 5.26 -27.30 17.82
CA ASP A 11 4.72 -28.50 18.50
C ASP A 11 3.20 -28.48 18.56
N PHE A 12 2.59 -27.34 18.84
CA PHE A 12 1.15 -27.18 18.79
C PHE A 12 0.60 -27.48 17.39
N LEU A 13 1.30 -27.07 16.33
CA LEU A 13 0.86 -27.24 14.95
C LEU A 13 0.93 -28.67 14.43
N LYS A 14 1.73 -29.56 15.04
CA LYS A 14 1.84 -30.99 14.63
C LYS A 14 0.49 -31.67 14.52
N LYS A 15 -0.46 -31.34 15.42
CA LYS A 15 -1.81 -31.94 15.44
C LYS A 15 -2.72 -31.48 14.29
N TYR A 16 -2.33 -30.43 13.54
CA TYR A 16 -3.12 -29.86 12.43
C TYR A 16 -2.49 -30.11 11.06
N LYS A 17 -1.22 -30.49 10.97
CA LYS A 17 -0.45 -30.61 9.73
C LYS A 17 -1.13 -31.41 8.62
N ASN A 18 -1.88 -32.46 8.98
CA ASN A 18 -2.56 -33.34 8.02
C ASN A 18 -4.09 -33.19 8.09
N LYS A 19 -4.58 -32.08 8.62
CA LYS A 19 -6.02 -31.83 8.74
C LYS A 19 -6.44 -30.68 7.84
N GLN A 20 -7.65 -30.76 7.36
CA GLN A 20 -8.32 -29.68 6.65
C GLN A 20 -9.64 -29.36 7.35
N PRO A 21 -10.05 -28.10 7.39
CA PRO A 21 -11.40 -27.76 7.86
C PRO A 21 -12.44 -28.19 6.83
N LYS A 22 -13.69 -28.18 7.22
CA LYS A 22 -14.79 -28.38 6.28
C LYS A 22 -14.97 -27.12 5.44
N TRP A 23 -14.24 -27.06 4.32
CA TRP A 23 -14.36 -25.97 3.35
C TRP A 23 -15.79 -25.89 2.82
N GLY A 24 -16.44 -24.75 2.96
CA GLY A 24 -17.78 -24.52 2.46
C GLY A 24 -17.85 -24.40 0.93
N PHE A 25 -19.08 -24.30 0.42
CA PHE A 25 -19.36 -24.03 -1.00
C PHE A 25 -18.73 -25.06 -1.95
N ASN A 26 -18.86 -26.35 -1.67
CA ASN A 26 -18.31 -27.45 -2.48
C ASN A 26 -16.79 -27.27 -2.79
N GLY A 27 -16.02 -26.78 -1.81
CA GLY A 27 -14.58 -26.59 -1.95
C GLY A 27 -14.14 -25.23 -2.51
N LEU A 28 -15.07 -24.39 -2.94
CA LEU A 28 -14.72 -23.03 -3.45
C LEU A 28 -13.95 -22.23 -2.39
N GLY A 29 -14.29 -22.38 -1.10
CA GLY A 29 -13.57 -21.75 0.00
C GLY A 29 -12.06 -22.04 -0.01
N TYR A 30 -11.68 -23.29 -0.28
CA TYR A 30 -10.27 -23.68 -0.40
C TYR A 30 -9.58 -23.00 -1.60
N ILE A 31 -10.24 -22.97 -2.74
CA ILE A 31 -9.70 -22.31 -3.95
C ILE A 31 -9.48 -20.82 -3.71
N VAL A 32 -10.46 -20.14 -3.10
CA VAL A 32 -10.36 -18.71 -2.75
C VAL A 32 -9.22 -18.49 -1.75
N TYR A 33 -9.10 -19.34 -0.73
CA TYR A 33 -8.00 -19.27 0.23
C TYR A 33 -6.65 -19.42 -0.46
N LYS A 34 -6.43 -20.48 -1.22
CA LYS A 34 -5.13 -20.73 -1.89
C LYS A 34 -4.75 -19.61 -2.86
N ARG A 35 -5.71 -19.12 -3.63
CA ARG A 35 -5.46 -18.05 -4.61
C ARG A 35 -5.17 -16.68 -3.97
N THR A 36 -5.81 -16.36 -2.84
CA THR A 36 -5.87 -14.98 -2.34
C THR A 36 -5.10 -14.77 -1.05
N TYR A 37 -5.12 -15.73 -0.14
CA TYR A 37 -4.65 -15.54 1.24
C TYR A 37 -3.43 -16.38 1.61
N SER A 38 -3.22 -17.52 0.94
CA SER A 38 -2.04 -18.36 1.10
C SER A 38 -0.80 -17.61 0.60
N ARG A 39 0.23 -17.51 1.44
CA ARG A 39 1.48 -16.82 1.11
C ARG A 39 2.49 -17.81 0.56
N VAL A 40 3.37 -17.31 -0.32
CA VAL A 40 4.52 -18.08 -0.78
C VAL A 40 5.56 -18.09 0.35
N LYS A 41 6.03 -19.28 0.71
CA LYS A 41 7.09 -19.50 1.69
C LYS A 41 8.48 -19.35 1.06
N GLU A 42 9.52 -19.35 1.87
CA GLU A 42 10.91 -19.23 1.40
C GLU A 42 11.32 -20.36 0.46
N ASP A 43 10.75 -21.56 0.65
CA ASP A 43 10.96 -22.73 -0.21
C ASP A 43 10.16 -22.68 -1.53
N GLY A 44 9.45 -21.61 -1.80
CA GLY A 44 8.63 -21.42 -2.99
C GLY A 44 7.26 -22.11 -2.93
N THR A 45 6.95 -22.87 -1.89
CA THR A 45 5.64 -23.51 -1.71
C THR A 45 4.63 -22.53 -1.11
N LEU A 46 3.35 -22.82 -1.26
CA LEU A 46 2.28 -22.02 -0.64
C LEU A 46 1.99 -22.51 0.79
N GLU A 47 1.68 -21.56 1.68
CA GLU A 47 1.19 -21.87 3.02
C GLU A 47 -0.01 -22.82 2.97
N GLU A 48 -0.05 -23.78 3.91
CA GLU A 48 -1.26 -24.51 4.25
C GLU A 48 -2.11 -23.71 5.24
N TRP A 49 -3.40 -24.05 5.34
CA TRP A 49 -4.35 -23.29 6.17
C TRP A 49 -3.90 -23.14 7.62
N TYR A 50 -3.38 -24.21 8.21
CA TYR A 50 -2.87 -24.16 9.59
C TYR A 50 -1.67 -23.22 9.75
N GLU A 51 -0.82 -23.09 8.71
CA GLU A 51 0.32 -22.18 8.72
C GLU A 51 -0.15 -20.72 8.63
N THR A 52 -1.12 -20.44 7.76
CA THR A 52 -1.74 -19.11 7.66
C THR A 52 -2.39 -18.68 8.98
N VAL A 53 -3.15 -19.58 9.63
CA VAL A 53 -3.78 -19.27 10.93
C VAL A 53 -2.72 -18.98 11.99
N ALA A 54 -1.66 -19.78 12.05
CA ALA A 54 -0.54 -19.57 12.96
C ALA A 54 0.16 -18.23 12.72
N ARG A 55 0.46 -17.91 11.45
CA ARG A 55 1.07 -16.63 11.05
C ARG A 55 0.20 -15.46 11.49
N CYS A 56 -1.11 -15.52 11.29
CA CYS A 56 -2.01 -14.42 11.66
C CYS A 56 -2.06 -14.22 13.18
N ILE A 57 -2.14 -15.28 13.98
CA ILE A 57 -2.19 -15.17 15.44
C ILE A 57 -0.84 -14.69 16.00
N ASN A 58 0.27 -15.26 15.54
CA ASN A 58 1.60 -14.81 15.93
C ASN A 58 1.86 -13.37 15.49
N GLY A 59 1.39 -12.99 14.30
CA GLY A 59 1.46 -11.63 13.80
C GLY A 59 0.64 -10.63 14.62
N ALA A 60 -0.57 -11.01 15.05
CA ALA A 60 -1.40 -10.21 15.95
C ALA A 60 -0.72 -10.05 17.32
N GLN A 61 -0.14 -11.12 17.86
CA GLN A 61 0.61 -11.07 19.11
C GLN A 61 1.79 -10.11 19.03
N LYS A 62 2.54 -10.14 17.92
CA LYS A 62 3.69 -9.28 17.67
C LYS A 62 3.36 -7.79 17.67
N ILE A 63 2.17 -7.42 17.21
CA ILE A 63 1.70 -6.03 17.19
C ILE A 63 0.90 -5.63 18.45
N GLY A 64 0.88 -6.47 19.48
CA GLY A 64 0.35 -6.12 20.79
C GLY A 64 -1.02 -6.68 21.15
N ALA A 65 -1.48 -7.78 20.52
CA ALA A 65 -2.78 -8.39 20.88
C ALA A 65 -2.87 -8.88 22.32
N GLY A 66 -1.74 -9.21 22.96
CA GLY A 66 -1.69 -9.55 24.40
C GLY A 66 -2.34 -10.88 24.76
N TYR A 67 -2.43 -11.84 23.80
CA TYR A 67 -3.00 -13.16 24.08
C TYR A 67 -2.20 -13.93 25.12
N THR A 68 -2.88 -14.60 26.03
CA THR A 68 -2.31 -15.74 26.75
C THR A 68 -2.21 -16.93 25.80
N ARG A 69 -1.32 -17.88 26.08
CA ARG A 69 -1.17 -19.09 25.26
C ARG A 69 -2.50 -19.85 25.10
N LYS A 70 -3.27 -19.99 26.18
CA LYS A 70 -4.57 -20.67 26.16
C LYS A 70 -5.58 -19.99 25.24
N GLU A 71 -5.63 -18.66 25.24
CA GLU A 71 -6.49 -17.87 24.35
C GLU A 71 -6.05 -17.99 22.89
N ALA A 72 -4.74 -17.91 22.61
CA ALA A 72 -4.20 -18.07 21.27
C ALA A 72 -4.49 -19.46 20.69
N GLU A 73 -4.32 -20.54 21.48
CA GLU A 73 -4.62 -21.91 21.07
C GLU A 73 -6.12 -22.13 20.83
N LYS A 74 -6.98 -21.53 21.67
CA LYS A 74 -8.45 -21.54 21.47
C LYS A 74 -8.85 -20.76 20.22
N LEU A 75 -8.29 -19.57 20.02
CA LEU A 75 -8.53 -18.77 18.82
C LEU A 75 -8.09 -19.54 17.57
N PHE A 76 -6.92 -20.18 17.63
CA PHE A 76 -6.44 -21.03 16.54
C PHE A 76 -7.45 -22.09 16.15
N ASP A 77 -7.98 -22.84 17.13
CA ASP A 77 -8.95 -23.90 16.88
C ASP A 77 -10.24 -23.35 16.25
N LEU A 78 -10.74 -22.21 16.73
CA LEU A 78 -11.92 -21.57 16.17
C LEU A 78 -11.71 -21.12 14.74
N VAL A 79 -10.57 -20.46 14.44
CA VAL A 79 -10.24 -19.98 13.08
C VAL A 79 -9.95 -21.16 12.16
N PHE A 80 -9.17 -22.15 12.61
CA PHE A 80 -8.87 -23.33 11.83
C PHE A 80 -10.15 -24.07 11.38
N ASN A 81 -11.13 -24.21 12.27
CA ASN A 81 -12.40 -24.87 11.99
C ASN A 81 -13.44 -23.94 11.32
N LEU A 82 -13.06 -22.76 10.87
CA LEU A 82 -13.91 -21.77 10.18
C LEU A 82 -15.12 -21.30 11.01
N LYS A 83 -15.06 -21.38 12.34
CA LYS A 83 -16.10 -20.89 13.25
C LYS A 83 -16.03 -19.37 13.45
N CYS A 84 -14.87 -18.79 13.28
CA CYS A 84 -14.62 -17.36 13.13
C CYS A 84 -13.45 -17.15 12.18
N ASN A 85 -13.21 -15.92 11.74
CA ASN A 85 -12.10 -15.64 10.86
C ASN A 85 -11.56 -14.24 11.10
N PHE A 86 -10.31 -14.01 10.70
CA PHE A 86 -9.77 -12.67 10.56
C PHE A 86 -10.42 -11.97 9.36
N ALA A 87 -10.51 -10.66 9.40
CA ALA A 87 -10.82 -9.88 8.20
C ALA A 87 -9.84 -10.24 7.07
N GLY A 88 -10.29 -10.17 5.82
CA GLY A 88 -9.46 -10.56 4.66
C GLY A 88 -8.09 -9.89 4.65
N ARG A 89 -8.01 -8.63 5.04
CA ARG A 89 -6.74 -7.90 5.17
C ARG A 89 -5.84 -8.50 6.28
N GLY A 90 -6.42 -8.93 7.38
CA GLY A 90 -5.69 -9.62 8.45
C GLY A 90 -5.12 -10.96 7.96
N LEU A 91 -5.92 -11.80 7.30
CA LEU A 91 -5.45 -13.04 6.68
C LEU A 91 -4.31 -12.82 5.69
N TRP A 92 -4.38 -11.72 4.94
CA TRP A 92 -3.39 -11.40 3.93
C TRP A 92 -2.10 -10.82 4.51
N GLN A 93 -2.16 -9.95 5.52
CA GLN A 93 -1.03 -9.14 5.95
C GLN A 93 -0.48 -9.45 7.35
N LEU A 94 -1.28 -9.96 8.30
CA LEU A 94 -0.77 -10.26 9.65
C LEU A 94 0.42 -11.22 9.60
N GLY A 95 1.46 -10.90 10.34
CA GLY A 95 2.69 -11.69 10.44
C GLY A 95 3.58 -11.64 9.19
N THR A 96 3.37 -10.69 8.29
CA THR A 96 4.24 -10.46 7.12
C THR A 96 5.20 -9.30 7.35
N SER A 97 6.26 -9.25 6.53
CA SER A 97 7.21 -8.14 6.51
C SER A 97 6.56 -6.78 6.21
N THR A 98 5.41 -6.76 5.54
CA THR A 98 4.63 -5.55 5.30
C THR A 98 4.15 -4.93 6.61
N VAL A 99 3.59 -5.74 7.52
CA VAL A 99 3.17 -5.26 8.85
C VAL A 99 4.38 -4.88 9.70
N ASP A 100 5.48 -5.62 9.59
CA ASP A 100 6.72 -5.30 10.30
C ASP A 100 7.28 -3.94 9.89
N ARG A 101 7.14 -3.57 8.62
CA ARG A 101 7.66 -2.33 8.05
C ARG A 101 6.70 -1.14 8.24
N PHE A 102 5.41 -1.35 8.03
CA PHE A 102 4.41 -0.28 7.98
C PHE A 102 3.47 -0.24 9.19
N GLY A 103 3.61 -1.19 10.10
CA GLY A 103 2.78 -1.28 11.30
C GLY A 103 1.33 -1.63 11.01
N GLY A 104 0.46 -1.34 11.98
CA GLY A 104 -0.98 -1.60 11.91
C GLY A 104 -1.71 -0.86 10.76
N ASN A 105 -1.12 0.21 10.24
CA ASN A 105 -1.68 0.95 9.11
C ASN A 105 -1.90 0.06 7.87
N SER A 106 -1.00 -0.91 7.63
CA SER A 106 -1.14 -1.87 6.54
C SER A 106 -2.34 -2.81 6.66
N LEU A 107 -2.97 -2.87 7.83
CA LEU A 107 -4.16 -3.67 8.10
C LEU A 107 -5.48 -2.91 7.86
N LEU A 108 -5.42 -1.59 7.68
CA LEU A 108 -6.60 -0.75 7.44
C LEU A 108 -7.01 -0.81 5.97
N ASN A 109 -8.32 -0.84 5.72
CA ASN A 109 -8.88 -0.87 4.37
C ASN A 109 -9.34 0.48 3.86
N CYS A 110 -9.64 1.43 4.78
CA CYS A 110 -10.29 2.69 4.44
C CYS A 110 -9.63 3.85 5.17
N TRP A 111 -9.45 4.94 4.44
CA TRP A 111 -8.85 6.18 4.89
C TRP A 111 -9.71 7.37 4.47
N PHE A 112 -9.52 8.50 5.11
CA PHE A 112 -10.15 9.74 4.71
C PHE A 112 -9.23 10.92 5.00
N THR A 113 -9.22 11.92 4.10
CA THR A 113 -8.56 13.20 4.32
C THR A 113 -9.35 14.34 3.71
N ALA A 114 -9.23 15.55 4.27
CA ALA A 114 -9.64 16.77 3.60
C ALA A 114 -8.42 17.39 2.93
N ILE A 115 -8.51 17.70 1.64
CA ILE A 115 -7.38 18.25 0.89
C ILE A 115 -7.25 19.74 1.18
N LYS A 116 -6.30 20.08 2.07
CA LYS A 116 -6.01 21.43 2.56
C LYS A 116 -4.59 21.90 2.30
N LYS A 117 -3.68 20.96 2.17
CA LYS A 117 -2.25 21.18 1.92
C LYS A 117 -1.71 20.18 0.89
N PRO A 118 -0.60 20.48 0.22
CA PRO A 118 0.00 19.61 -0.80
C PRO A 118 0.25 18.17 -0.30
N ASP A 119 0.65 17.99 0.96
CA ASP A 119 0.91 16.68 1.55
C ASP A 119 -0.32 15.74 1.59
N ASP A 120 -1.55 16.30 1.53
CA ASP A 120 -2.76 15.49 1.53
C ASP A 120 -2.90 14.65 0.25
N PHE A 121 -2.33 15.11 -0.87
CA PHE A 121 -2.18 14.30 -2.08
C PHE A 121 -1.20 13.15 -1.88
N CYS A 122 -0.09 13.40 -1.17
CA CYS A 122 0.86 12.35 -0.81
C CYS A 122 0.23 11.31 0.12
N PHE A 123 -0.59 11.74 1.07
CA PHE A 123 -1.38 10.84 1.93
C PHE A 123 -2.30 9.92 1.11
N ILE A 124 -2.99 10.47 0.10
CA ILE A 124 -3.83 9.67 -0.82
C ILE A 124 -2.96 8.63 -1.52
N PHE A 125 -1.86 9.06 -2.15
CA PHE A 125 -0.97 8.18 -2.91
C PHE A 125 -0.40 7.05 -2.05
N GLU A 126 0.11 7.40 -0.88
CA GLU A 126 0.71 6.44 0.06
C GLU A 126 -0.27 5.35 0.50
N ASN A 127 -1.48 5.73 0.90
CA ASN A 127 -2.46 4.78 1.42
C ASN A 127 -3.14 3.96 0.32
N LEU A 128 -3.30 4.51 -0.89
CA LEU A 128 -3.71 3.74 -2.06
C LEU A 128 -2.67 2.66 -2.39
N MET A 129 -1.36 2.98 -2.36
CA MET A 129 -0.30 1.98 -2.56
C MET A 129 -0.21 0.94 -1.46
N LEU A 130 -0.73 1.20 -0.25
CA LEU A 130 -0.95 0.17 0.78
C LEU A 130 -2.20 -0.68 0.50
N GLY A 131 -2.89 -0.43 -0.63
CA GLY A 131 -4.09 -1.16 -1.02
C GLY A 131 -5.33 -0.75 -0.22
N GLY A 132 -5.33 0.40 0.43
CA GLY A 132 -6.50 1.01 1.06
C GLY A 132 -7.35 1.78 0.05
N GLY A 133 -8.64 1.97 0.34
CA GLY A 133 -9.47 2.97 -0.33
C GLY A 133 -9.35 4.30 0.42
N VAL A 134 -9.15 5.40 -0.30
CA VAL A 134 -9.03 6.73 0.31
C VAL A 134 -10.15 7.63 -0.16
N GLY A 135 -11.08 7.94 0.75
CA GLY A 135 -12.05 9.02 0.55
C GLY A 135 -11.39 10.39 0.80
N TYR A 136 -11.83 11.41 0.10
CA TYR A 136 -11.31 12.75 0.29
C TYR A 136 -12.37 13.84 0.10
N SER A 137 -12.21 14.95 0.84
CA SER A 137 -13.04 16.14 0.69
C SER A 137 -12.39 17.10 -0.31
N ILE A 138 -13.22 17.62 -1.23
CA ILE A 138 -12.85 18.65 -2.21
C ILE A 138 -13.74 19.88 -2.09
N ARG A 139 -14.26 20.15 -0.88
CA ARG A 139 -15.09 21.32 -0.61
C ARG A 139 -14.28 22.60 -0.79
N ARG A 140 -14.94 23.67 -1.19
CA ARG A 140 -14.27 24.95 -1.47
C ARG A 140 -13.50 25.49 -0.25
N GLU A 141 -14.06 25.37 0.94
CA GLU A 141 -13.44 25.82 2.17
C GLU A 141 -12.12 25.09 2.46
N ASP A 142 -12.04 23.78 2.19
CA ASP A 142 -10.84 22.97 2.38
C ASP A 142 -9.78 23.36 1.34
N ILE A 143 -10.15 23.41 0.06
CA ILE A 143 -9.22 23.69 -1.06
C ILE A 143 -8.68 25.11 -1.01
N HIS A 144 -9.46 26.07 -0.48
CA HIS A 144 -8.99 27.43 -0.30
C HIS A 144 -7.79 27.58 0.65
N GLU A 145 -7.51 26.56 1.47
CA GLU A 145 -6.30 26.54 2.30
C GLU A 145 -5.03 26.25 1.48
N LEU A 146 -5.16 25.58 0.31
CA LEU A 146 -4.01 25.34 -0.59
C LEU A 146 -3.35 26.66 -1.03
N PRO A 147 -2.01 26.70 -1.11
CA PRO A 147 -1.28 27.87 -1.64
C PRO A 147 -1.63 28.15 -3.10
N ARG A 148 -1.28 29.34 -3.58
CA ARG A 148 -1.31 29.68 -5.01
C ARG A 148 -0.20 28.95 -5.73
N ILE A 149 -0.49 28.52 -6.96
CA ILE A 149 0.49 27.85 -7.81
C ILE A 149 1.58 28.82 -8.22
N LYS A 150 2.82 28.43 -8.05
CA LYS A 150 4.00 29.17 -8.51
C LYS A 150 4.05 29.20 -10.03
N LYS A 151 4.69 30.24 -10.59
CA LYS A 151 4.84 30.41 -12.03
C LYS A 151 6.19 29.87 -12.52
N ASN A 152 6.22 29.49 -13.80
CA ASN A 152 7.46 29.10 -14.49
C ASN A 152 8.18 27.90 -13.85
N VAL A 153 7.45 26.99 -13.21
CA VAL A 153 7.98 25.73 -12.69
C VAL A 153 8.02 24.70 -13.83
N ASP A 154 9.21 24.17 -14.09
CA ASP A 154 9.40 23.10 -15.07
C ASP A 154 9.99 21.85 -14.40
N ILE A 155 9.33 20.72 -14.59
CA ILE A 155 9.72 19.43 -14.03
C ILE A 155 9.90 18.46 -15.19
N THR A 156 11.12 17.96 -15.36
CA THR A 156 11.52 17.18 -16.52
C THR A 156 12.05 15.81 -16.14
N VAL A 157 11.80 14.81 -17.00
CA VAL A 157 12.44 13.49 -16.89
C VAL A 157 13.84 13.57 -17.48
N LYS A 158 14.82 13.10 -16.73
CA LYS A 158 16.20 12.92 -17.17
C LYS A 158 16.72 11.59 -16.64
N ASP A 159 16.54 10.53 -17.44
CA ASP A 159 16.87 9.16 -17.02
C ASP A 159 18.38 8.88 -17.00
N THR A 160 19.06 9.64 -16.19
CA THR A 160 20.51 9.58 -15.96
C THR A 160 20.80 9.69 -14.46
N ASN A 161 22.01 9.32 -14.06
CA ASN A 161 22.41 9.35 -12.64
C ASN A 161 22.75 10.79 -12.15
N ASP A 162 22.75 11.77 -13.02
CA ASP A 162 23.02 13.19 -12.73
C ASP A 162 21.75 14.06 -12.71
N ALA A 163 20.55 13.44 -12.67
CA ALA A 163 19.30 14.15 -12.40
C ALA A 163 19.27 14.68 -10.96
N ASP A 164 18.57 15.82 -10.76
CA ASP A 164 18.45 16.47 -9.43
C ASP A 164 17.76 15.57 -8.39
N PHE A 165 16.93 14.64 -8.85
CA PHE A 165 16.26 13.66 -7.99
C PHE A 165 16.20 12.28 -8.64
N ILE A 166 16.77 11.27 -7.99
CA ILE A 166 16.71 9.88 -8.44
C ILE A 166 15.64 9.14 -7.63
N VAL A 167 14.61 8.63 -8.33
CA VAL A 167 13.49 7.94 -7.70
C VAL A 167 13.91 6.54 -7.31
N SER A 168 13.87 6.22 -6.02
CA SER A 168 14.12 4.86 -5.55
C SER A 168 12.99 3.91 -5.94
N ASP A 169 13.34 2.64 -6.20
CA ASP A 169 12.37 1.57 -6.53
C ASP A 169 11.60 1.12 -5.28
N SER A 170 10.81 2.03 -4.74
CA SER A 170 10.03 1.81 -3.53
C SER A 170 8.79 2.71 -3.51
N ARG A 171 7.78 2.32 -2.74
CA ARG A 171 6.61 3.15 -2.50
C ARG A 171 7.00 4.55 -2.00
N GLU A 172 7.93 4.60 -1.06
CA GLU A 172 8.41 5.85 -0.49
C GLU A 172 9.10 6.73 -1.53
N GLY A 173 9.83 6.13 -2.48
CA GLY A 173 10.45 6.86 -3.59
C GLY A 173 9.42 7.55 -4.47
N TRP A 174 8.33 6.85 -4.79
CA TRP A 174 7.24 7.38 -5.59
C TRP A 174 6.51 8.52 -4.87
N VAL A 175 6.22 8.35 -3.58
CA VAL A 175 5.59 9.41 -2.76
C VAL A 175 6.50 10.62 -2.64
N ARG A 176 7.81 10.42 -2.45
CA ARG A 176 8.78 11.52 -2.39
C ARG A 176 8.88 12.30 -3.70
N LEU A 177 8.80 11.62 -4.85
CA LEU A 177 8.73 12.31 -6.13
C LEU A 177 7.49 13.20 -6.18
N LEU A 178 6.32 12.68 -5.89
CA LEU A 178 5.09 13.47 -5.85
C LEU A 178 5.21 14.65 -4.87
N SER A 179 5.72 14.41 -3.67
CA SER A 179 5.94 15.47 -2.68
C SER A 179 6.84 16.59 -3.20
N LYS A 180 7.96 16.24 -3.86
CA LYS A 180 8.88 17.21 -4.44
C LYS A 180 8.24 18.00 -5.59
N VAL A 181 7.46 17.34 -6.44
CA VAL A 181 6.67 17.97 -7.50
C VAL A 181 5.69 19.00 -6.92
N LEU A 182 4.94 18.60 -5.90
CA LEU A 182 3.96 19.47 -5.25
C LEU A 182 4.66 20.63 -4.52
N GLU A 183 5.79 20.38 -3.85
CA GLU A 183 6.57 21.43 -3.22
C GLU A 183 7.05 22.48 -4.22
N SER A 184 7.53 22.05 -5.39
CA SER A 184 7.94 22.96 -6.47
C SER A 184 6.78 23.85 -6.92
N TYR A 185 5.61 23.27 -7.18
CA TYR A 185 4.48 24.04 -7.67
C TYR A 185 3.79 24.90 -6.61
N PHE A 186 3.75 24.49 -5.34
CA PHE A 186 3.00 25.19 -4.30
C PHE A 186 3.86 26.06 -3.39
N VAL A 187 5.15 25.72 -3.20
CA VAL A 187 5.97 26.33 -2.15
C VAL A 187 7.20 27.02 -2.72
N SER A 188 8.16 26.25 -3.27
CA SER A 188 9.47 26.81 -3.65
C SER A 188 9.45 27.58 -4.97
N GLY A 189 8.74 27.12 -5.98
CA GLY A 189 8.81 27.64 -7.34
C GLY A 189 10.06 27.18 -8.12
N GLU A 190 10.83 26.25 -7.56
CA GLU A 190 12.05 25.73 -8.18
C GLU A 190 11.73 24.62 -9.17
N SER A 191 12.36 24.70 -10.35
CA SER A 191 12.34 23.63 -11.37
C SER A 191 13.37 22.57 -11.03
N PHE A 192 13.09 21.31 -11.43
CA PHE A 192 14.05 20.21 -11.24
C PHE A 192 13.86 19.10 -12.27
N SER A 193 14.91 18.32 -12.44
CA SER A 193 14.88 17.07 -13.21
C SER A 193 14.80 15.86 -12.29
N TYR A 194 14.12 14.79 -12.75
CA TYR A 194 14.13 13.53 -12.03
C TYR A 194 14.43 12.34 -12.94
N SER A 195 15.00 11.28 -12.35
CA SER A 195 15.34 10.05 -13.03
C SER A 195 14.59 8.86 -12.42
N THR A 196 14.13 7.97 -13.29
CA THR A 196 13.47 6.71 -12.92
C THR A 196 14.35 5.48 -13.17
N VAL A 197 15.63 5.69 -13.46
CA VAL A 197 16.61 4.64 -13.82
C VAL A 197 16.70 3.49 -12.81
N LEU A 198 16.39 3.74 -11.54
CA LEU A 198 16.40 2.70 -10.50
C LEU A 198 15.09 1.91 -10.41
N ILE A 199 14.01 2.36 -11.06
CA ILE A 199 12.72 1.69 -10.96
C ILE A 199 12.74 0.42 -11.82
N ARG A 200 12.31 -0.69 -11.21
CA ARG A 200 12.22 -1.99 -11.90
C ARG A 200 11.27 -1.94 -13.08
N SER A 201 11.61 -2.71 -14.10
CA SER A 201 10.78 -2.85 -15.31
C SER A 201 9.42 -3.49 -15.00
N ALA A 202 8.45 -3.23 -15.87
CA ALA A 202 7.14 -3.88 -15.83
C ALA A 202 7.25 -5.42 -15.82
N GLY A 203 6.33 -6.08 -15.11
CA GLY A 203 6.29 -7.54 -14.97
C GLY A 203 7.20 -8.14 -13.90
N LYS A 204 8.12 -7.39 -13.31
CA LYS A 204 8.95 -7.89 -12.20
C LYS A 204 8.10 -8.09 -10.93
N PRO A 205 8.35 -9.14 -10.12
CA PRO A 205 7.58 -9.40 -8.90
C PRO A 205 7.78 -8.30 -7.85
N ILE A 206 6.69 -7.92 -7.17
CA ILE A 206 6.72 -7.03 -6.00
C ILE A 206 6.89 -7.89 -4.76
N GLN A 207 8.06 -7.79 -4.12
CA GLN A 207 8.34 -8.52 -2.88
C GLN A 207 7.52 -7.98 -1.72
N GLY A 208 7.00 -8.88 -0.90
CA GLY A 208 6.24 -8.54 0.33
C GLY A 208 4.75 -8.28 0.11
N PHE A 209 4.38 -7.44 -0.83
CA PHE A 209 2.98 -7.12 -1.11
C PHE A 209 2.32 -8.13 -2.08
N GLY A 210 3.10 -8.69 -3.00
CA GLY A 210 2.63 -9.56 -4.07
C GLY A 210 2.19 -8.77 -5.31
N GLY A 211 2.03 -9.46 -6.44
CA GLY A 211 1.75 -8.85 -7.74
C GLY A 211 2.99 -8.50 -8.55
N THR A 212 2.80 -7.80 -9.66
CA THR A 212 3.86 -7.42 -10.61
C THR A 212 3.98 -5.91 -10.72
N ALA A 213 5.21 -5.43 -10.92
CA ALA A 213 5.50 -4.02 -11.14
C ALA A 213 4.91 -3.53 -12.47
N SER A 214 4.49 -2.27 -12.50
CA SER A 214 3.98 -1.59 -13.71
C SER A 214 5.09 -0.93 -14.55
N GLY A 215 6.32 -0.86 -14.03
CA GLY A 215 7.39 -0.08 -14.65
C GLY A 215 7.35 1.41 -14.31
N PRO A 216 8.31 2.19 -14.78
CA PRO A 216 8.39 3.63 -14.50
C PRO A 216 7.41 4.47 -15.33
N GLU A 217 6.97 3.99 -16.49
CA GLU A 217 6.22 4.76 -17.49
C GLU A 217 4.93 5.32 -16.91
N ILE A 218 4.21 4.52 -16.12
CA ILE A 218 2.94 4.93 -15.50
C ILE A 218 3.14 6.06 -14.47
N LEU A 219 4.26 6.04 -13.75
CA LEU A 219 4.61 7.10 -12.81
C LEU A 219 4.93 8.39 -13.58
N ILE A 220 5.75 8.31 -14.62
CA ILE A 220 6.13 9.44 -15.48
C ILE A 220 4.88 10.08 -16.08
N GLU A 221 4.00 9.26 -16.67
CA GLU A 221 2.74 9.74 -17.25
C GLU A 221 1.85 10.42 -16.20
N GLY A 222 1.75 9.83 -15.00
CA GLY A 222 0.99 10.38 -13.89
C GLY A 222 1.53 11.75 -13.44
N ILE A 223 2.84 11.87 -13.24
CA ILE A 223 3.49 13.12 -12.86
C ILE A 223 3.30 14.21 -13.94
N ASN A 224 3.43 13.84 -15.23
CA ASN A 224 3.21 14.77 -16.33
C ASN A 224 1.76 15.27 -16.39
N LYS A 225 0.78 14.38 -16.20
CA LYS A 225 -0.65 14.75 -16.16
C LYS A 225 -0.95 15.67 -14.97
N ILE A 226 -0.43 15.36 -13.78
CA ILE A 226 -0.57 16.21 -12.59
C ILE A 226 0.04 17.58 -12.85
N GLY A 227 1.26 17.63 -13.40
CA GLY A 227 1.92 18.88 -13.78
C GLY A 227 1.10 19.69 -14.78
N GLY A 228 0.48 19.06 -15.77
CA GLY A 228 -0.41 19.70 -16.73
C GLY A 228 -1.59 20.40 -16.05
N VAL A 229 -2.34 19.68 -15.20
CA VAL A 229 -3.47 20.26 -14.44
C VAL A 229 -3.03 21.46 -13.58
N ILE A 230 -1.87 21.35 -12.92
CA ILE A 230 -1.37 22.41 -12.03
C ILE A 230 -0.91 23.62 -12.85
N LYS A 231 -0.20 23.43 -13.97
CA LYS A 231 0.31 24.49 -14.83
C LYS A 231 -0.81 25.38 -15.40
N GLU A 232 -1.99 24.83 -15.70
CA GLU A 232 -3.16 25.61 -16.12
C GLU A 232 -3.63 26.62 -15.07
N ARG A 233 -3.18 26.46 -13.83
CA ARG A 233 -3.56 27.29 -12.69
C ARG A 233 -2.41 28.19 -12.19
N GLU A 234 -1.37 28.39 -12.98
CA GLU A 234 -0.24 29.26 -12.59
C GLU A 234 -0.70 30.62 -12.05
N GLY A 235 -0.18 31.05 -10.90
CA GLY A 235 -0.52 32.29 -10.20
C GLY A 235 -1.91 32.29 -9.56
N LYS A 236 -2.69 31.21 -9.70
CA LYS A 236 -4.06 31.09 -9.15
C LYS A 236 -4.10 29.95 -8.13
N LYS A 237 -5.21 29.80 -7.43
CA LYS A 237 -5.50 28.62 -6.63
C LYS A 237 -6.15 27.53 -7.47
N LEU A 238 -6.02 26.27 -7.05
CA LEU A 238 -6.76 25.16 -7.62
C LEU A 238 -8.26 25.30 -7.35
N ARG A 239 -9.07 24.75 -8.25
CA ARG A 239 -10.52 24.56 -8.07
C ARG A 239 -10.79 23.13 -7.59
N SER A 240 -12.00 22.87 -7.10
CA SER A 240 -12.44 21.51 -6.73
C SER A 240 -12.25 20.50 -7.85
N LEU A 241 -12.50 20.90 -9.11
CA LEU A 241 -12.30 20.03 -10.27
C LEU A 241 -10.83 19.70 -10.49
N ASP A 242 -9.94 20.68 -10.41
CA ASP A 242 -8.51 20.47 -10.58
C ASP A 242 -7.96 19.49 -9.52
N VAL A 243 -8.43 19.62 -8.27
CA VAL A 243 -8.09 18.73 -7.16
C VAL A 243 -8.63 17.31 -7.37
N LEU A 244 -9.87 17.19 -7.88
CA LEU A 244 -10.47 15.90 -8.22
C LEU A 244 -9.66 15.20 -9.32
N ASP A 245 -9.26 15.93 -10.36
CA ASP A 245 -8.48 15.39 -11.46
C ASP A 245 -7.12 14.88 -10.96
N ILE A 246 -6.41 15.66 -10.13
CA ILE A 246 -5.13 15.25 -9.52
C ILE A 246 -5.32 13.97 -8.71
N ALA A 247 -6.34 13.89 -7.85
CA ALA A 247 -6.60 12.72 -7.03
C ALA A 247 -6.93 11.47 -7.88
N ASN A 248 -7.70 11.63 -8.97
CA ASN A 248 -8.00 10.55 -9.91
C ASN A 248 -6.77 10.09 -10.71
N ILE A 249 -5.89 11.01 -11.10
CA ILE A 249 -4.61 10.65 -11.74
C ILE A 249 -3.74 9.84 -10.77
N ILE A 250 -3.63 10.24 -9.51
CA ILE A 250 -2.94 9.48 -8.47
C ILE A 250 -3.53 8.07 -8.36
N GLY A 251 -4.86 7.95 -8.33
CA GLY A 251 -5.54 6.66 -8.31
C GLY A 251 -5.20 5.79 -9.51
N SER A 252 -5.16 6.36 -10.72
CA SER A 252 -4.83 5.64 -11.95
C SER A 252 -3.40 5.08 -11.95
N VAL A 253 -2.44 5.82 -11.41
CA VAL A 253 -1.04 5.36 -11.26
C VAL A 253 -0.97 4.12 -10.36
N VAL A 254 -1.72 4.09 -9.26
CA VAL A 254 -1.73 2.96 -8.33
C VAL A 254 -2.42 1.74 -8.93
N VAL A 255 -3.55 1.90 -9.62
CA VAL A 255 -4.34 0.79 -10.20
C VAL A 255 -3.55 0.05 -11.27
N ALA A 256 -2.80 0.76 -12.11
CA ALA A 256 -1.98 0.17 -13.15
C ALA A 256 -0.88 -0.76 -12.60
N GLY A 257 -0.47 -0.57 -11.32
CA GLY A 257 0.47 -1.46 -10.62
C GLY A 257 -0.14 -2.71 -10.01
N ASN A 258 -1.37 -3.11 -10.34
CA ASN A 258 -2.09 -4.25 -9.76
C ASN A 258 -2.27 -4.20 -8.22
N VAL A 259 -1.97 -3.10 -7.58
CA VAL A 259 -2.23 -2.86 -6.16
C VAL A 259 -3.55 -2.10 -6.07
N ARG A 260 -4.58 -2.80 -5.75
CA ARG A 260 -6.00 -2.38 -5.72
C ARG A 260 -6.25 -1.20 -4.77
N ARG A 261 -7.13 -0.43 -5.02
CA ARG A 261 -8.52 -0.04 -5.28
C ARG A 261 -8.70 1.42 -4.89
N SER A 262 -8.97 2.24 -5.75
CA SER A 262 -9.73 3.46 -5.45
C SER A 262 -11.20 3.12 -5.59
#